data_703da79b26e7285c1f4a373116c9c882
#
_entry.id   703da79b26e7285c1f4a373116c9c882
#
_cell.length_a   1.000
_cell.length_b   1.000
_cell.length_c   1.000
_cell.angle_alpha   90.00
_cell.angle_beta   90.00
_cell.angle_gamma   90.00
#
_symmetry.space_group_name_H-M   'P 1'
#
loop_
_entity.id
_entity.type
_entity.pdbx_description
1 polymer ?
#
loop_
_entity_poly.entity_id
_entity_poly.type
_entity_poly.pdbx_seq_one_letter_code
_entity_poly.pdbx_strand_id
1 'polypeptide(L)'
;EGFEALPFLPVRLFKELTLKSVPDEALHRTMTSSGTTGQQVSRIYLDRETSALQSKVLSRIMGEFLGKQRLPMIILDTSAVVKNRAMFSARGAGILGFSMFARDRVFALDEHMELDREGLEAFLKKHEGEDIFLFGFTFMIWQHFVARLRETGYHPDLSRGVLVHGGGWKKLADQQISTERFKQELRETCGLTRVHNYYGMVEQTGTIYMECEHGHLHAPVWSDVTIRRAADFSVAGVGETGLIQVSSVLPRSYPGHV
;
A
#
# COMPACT_ATOMS: atom_id res chain seq x y z
N GLU A 1 -1.71 16.23 28.20
CA GLU A 1 -1.43 16.82 26.88
C GLU A 1 -1.65 15.71 25.84
N GLY A 2 -2.41 16.01 24.76
CA GLY A 2 -2.74 15.05 23.72
C GLY A 2 -1.60 14.87 22.70
N PHE A 3 -1.77 13.95 21.73
CA PHE A 3 -0.82 13.72 20.64
C PHE A 3 -0.54 14.98 19.81
N GLU A 4 -1.49 15.91 19.76
CA GLU A 4 -1.37 17.19 19.08
C GLU A 4 -0.29 18.11 19.67
N ALA A 5 0.13 17.90 20.93
CA ALA A 5 1.19 18.66 21.58
C ALA A 5 2.60 18.07 21.33
N LEU A 6 2.70 16.88 20.74
CA LEU A 6 3.99 16.27 20.45
C LEU A 6 4.72 17.04 19.34
N PRO A 7 6.04 17.28 19.49
CA PRO A 7 6.85 17.80 18.41
C PRO A 7 6.87 16.80 17.23
N PHE A 8 6.92 17.31 16.02
CA PHE A 8 6.98 16.51 14.79
C PHE A 8 8.07 17.03 13.87
N LEU A 9 8.53 16.15 12.98
CA LEU A 9 9.58 16.44 12.01
C LEU A 9 8.99 16.53 10.61
N PRO A 10 9.32 17.55 9.82
CA PRO A 10 8.99 17.56 8.40
C PRO A 10 9.57 16.32 7.69
N VAL A 11 8.74 15.58 6.97
CA VAL A 11 9.14 14.37 6.21
C VAL A 11 10.35 14.59 5.31
N ARG A 12 10.52 15.81 4.79
CA ARG A 12 11.67 16.18 3.97
C ARG A 12 13.01 15.93 4.67
N LEU A 13 13.09 16.04 5.99
CA LEU A 13 14.32 15.83 6.74
C LEU A 13 14.85 14.40 6.63
N PHE A 14 14.00 13.40 6.40
CA PHE A 14 14.45 12.02 6.14
C PHE A 14 15.19 11.85 4.80
N LYS A 15 15.07 12.83 3.91
CA LYS A 15 15.83 12.87 2.66
C LYS A 15 17.20 13.53 2.83
N GLU A 16 17.29 14.49 3.74
CA GLU A 16 18.44 15.37 3.91
C GLU A 16 19.36 14.92 5.04
N LEU A 17 18.80 14.32 6.08
CA LEU A 17 19.51 13.96 7.30
C LEU A 17 19.50 12.45 7.55
N THR A 18 20.49 11.98 8.28
CA THR A 18 20.54 10.61 8.82
C THR A 18 19.83 10.60 10.18
N LEU A 19 18.51 10.31 10.15
CA LEU A 19 17.67 10.29 11.35
C LEU A 19 17.57 8.87 11.89
N LYS A 20 18.39 8.58 12.93
CA LYS A 20 18.39 7.28 13.62
C LYS A 20 18.62 7.47 15.11
N SER A 21 18.02 6.59 15.92
CA SER A 21 18.11 6.58 17.39
C SER A 21 18.97 5.43 17.91
N VAL A 22 19.64 4.69 17.01
CA VAL A 22 20.47 3.53 17.32
C VAL A 22 21.84 3.64 16.66
N PRO A 23 22.89 3.02 17.22
CA PRO A 23 24.22 2.98 16.60
C PRO A 23 24.22 2.13 15.32
N ASP A 24 25.25 2.30 14.48
CA ASP A 24 25.34 1.63 13.17
C ASP A 24 25.36 0.10 13.29
N GLU A 25 25.97 -0.42 14.33
CA GLU A 25 26.09 -1.86 14.58
C GLU A 25 24.74 -2.53 14.88
N ALA A 26 23.75 -1.76 15.36
CA ALA A 26 22.40 -2.24 15.63
C ALA A 26 21.50 -2.22 14.38
N LEU A 27 21.94 -1.61 13.29
CA LEU A 27 21.17 -1.51 12.07
C LEU A 27 21.00 -2.89 11.42
N HIS A 28 19.77 -3.26 11.17
CA HIS A 28 19.39 -4.51 10.50
C HIS A 28 19.02 -4.27 9.04
N ARG A 29 18.34 -3.17 8.73
CA ARG A 29 17.84 -2.88 7.40
C ARG A 29 17.68 -1.38 7.18
N THR A 30 17.98 -0.92 5.97
CA THR A 30 17.61 0.43 5.51
C THR A 30 16.52 0.32 4.46
N MET A 31 15.47 1.11 4.62
CA MET A 31 14.39 1.25 3.63
C MET A 31 14.44 2.62 3.00
N THR A 32 14.00 2.71 1.74
CA THR A 32 13.98 3.98 1.01
C THR A 32 12.61 4.25 0.41
N SER A 33 12.24 5.53 0.32
CA SER A 33 11.06 5.93 -0.42
C SER A 33 11.22 5.69 -1.92
N SER A 34 10.10 5.67 -2.66
CA SER A 34 10.12 5.68 -4.12
C SER A 34 10.57 7.06 -4.61
N GLY A 35 11.85 7.22 -4.90
CA GLY A 35 12.34 8.42 -5.60
C GLY A 35 11.92 8.39 -7.08
N THR A 36 11.51 9.53 -7.63
CA THR A 36 11.57 9.74 -9.08
C THR A 36 13.03 9.93 -9.47
N THR A 37 13.41 9.50 -10.66
CA THR A 37 14.80 9.56 -11.16
C THR A 37 15.43 10.94 -10.88
N GLY A 38 16.52 10.97 -10.13
CA GLY A 38 17.27 12.20 -9.80
C GLY A 38 16.83 12.92 -8.50
N GLN A 39 15.82 12.45 -7.78
CA GLN A 39 15.44 13.02 -6.47
C GLN A 39 16.07 12.26 -5.31
N GLN A 40 16.43 13.00 -4.24
CA GLN A 40 16.83 12.39 -2.98
C GLN A 40 15.65 11.58 -2.39
N VAL A 41 15.95 10.37 -1.91
CA VAL A 41 14.97 9.47 -1.28
C VAL A 41 15.05 9.58 0.23
N SER A 42 13.92 9.42 0.92
CA SER A 42 13.92 9.23 2.37
C SER A 42 14.63 7.93 2.71
N ARG A 43 15.42 7.94 3.79
CA ARG A 43 16.12 6.75 4.31
C ARG A 43 15.66 6.47 5.73
N ILE A 44 15.17 5.27 5.95
CA ILE A 44 14.63 4.83 7.23
C ILE A 44 15.49 3.68 7.72
N TYR A 45 16.05 3.83 8.92
CA TYR A 45 17.01 2.93 9.52
C TYR A 45 16.34 2.04 10.57
N LEU A 46 16.26 0.75 10.30
CA LEU A 46 15.58 -0.21 11.14
C LEU A 46 16.57 -1.11 11.88
N ASP A 47 16.44 -1.20 13.20
CA ASP A 47 16.99 -2.29 13.98
C ASP A 47 16.12 -3.55 13.86
N ARG A 48 16.54 -4.65 14.46
CA ARG A 48 15.81 -5.93 14.41
C ARG A 48 14.45 -5.84 15.10
N GLU A 49 14.37 -5.13 16.22
CA GLU A 49 13.14 -5.01 17.00
C GLU A 49 12.09 -4.22 16.23
N THR A 50 12.44 -3.03 15.73
CA THR A 50 11.53 -2.20 14.91
C THR A 50 11.09 -2.95 13.64
N SER A 51 12.00 -3.65 12.97
CA SER A 51 11.68 -4.44 11.79
C SER A 51 10.69 -5.57 12.09
N ALA A 52 10.87 -6.28 13.22
CA ALA A 52 9.95 -7.33 13.65
C ALA A 52 8.57 -6.78 14.04
N LEU A 53 8.53 -5.66 14.78
CA LEU A 53 7.30 -4.99 15.16
C LEU A 53 6.49 -4.54 13.93
N GLN A 54 7.15 -3.96 12.94
CA GLN A 54 6.50 -3.53 11.70
C GLN A 54 5.83 -4.70 10.97
N SER A 55 6.52 -5.83 10.84
CA SER A 55 5.95 -7.02 10.19
C SER A 55 4.77 -7.59 10.98
N LYS A 56 4.88 -7.64 12.31
CA LYS A 56 3.80 -8.10 13.20
C LYS A 56 2.56 -7.23 13.10
N VAL A 57 2.76 -5.91 13.08
CA VAL A 57 1.70 -4.92 13.00
C VAL A 57 1.00 -4.97 11.66
N LEU A 58 1.75 -5.01 10.56
CA LEU A 58 1.17 -5.17 9.22
C LEU A 58 0.33 -6.45 9.13
N SER A 59 0.83 -7.56 9.69
CA SER A 59 0.07 -8.82 9.74
C SER A 59 -1.24 -8.69 10.52
N ARG A 60 -1.23 -7.93 11.61
CA ARG A 60 -2.44 -7.69 12.40
C ARG A 60 -3.47 -6.85 11.65
N ILE A 61 -3.04 -5.75 11.00
CA ILE A 61 -3.92 -4.93 10.16
C ILE A 61 -4.54 -5.79 9.06
N MET A 62 -3.71 -6.49 8.28
CA MET A 62 -4.19 -7.29 7.16
C MET A 62 -5.08 -8.46 7.61
N GLY A 63 -4.88 -8.98 8.81
CA GLY A 63 -5.71 -10.04 9.39
C GLY A 63 -7.19 -9.65 9.57
N GLU A 64 -7.49 -8.37 9.76
CA GLU A 64 -8.87 -7.86 9.84
C GLU A 64 -9.58 -7.89 8.47
N PHE A 65 -8.83 -7.78 7.38
CA PHE A 65 -9.36 -7.77 6.01
C PHE A 65 -9.32 -9.13 5.32
N LEU A 66 -8.26 -9.91 5.56
CA LEU A 66 -8.01 -11.19 4.88
C LEU A 66 -8.30 -12.41 5.74
N GLY A 67 -8.56 -12.21 7.06
CA GLY A 67 -8.65 -13.31 8.01
C GLY A 67 -7.27 -13.83 8.44
N LYS A 68 -7.26 -14.99 9.12
CA LYS A 68 -6.04 -15.54 9.76
C LYS A 68 -5.21 -16.45 8.86
N GLN A 69 -5.76 -16.87 7.72
CA GLN A 69 -5.10 -17.80 6.81
C GLN A 69 -4.48 -17.06 5.63
N ARG A 70 -3.39 -17.62 5.09
CA ARG A 70 -2.85 -17.14 3.83
C ARG A 70 -3.78 -17.54 2.69
N LEU A 71 -4.13 -16.59 1.84
CA LEU A 71 -5.03 -16.79 0.72
C LEU A 71 -4.26 -17.04 -0.58
N PRO A 72 -4.88 -17.68 -1.60
CA PRO A 72 -4.41 -17.55 -2.97
C PRO A 72 -4.39 -16.08 -3.36
N MET A 73 -3.37 -15.64 -4.11
CA MET A 73 -3.18 -14.22 -4.39
C MET A 73 -3.02 -13.95 -5.89
N ILE A 74 -3.79 -13.01 -6.40
CA ILE A 74 -3.62 -12.43 -7.72
C ILE A 74 -2.91 -11.08 -7.57
N ILE A 75 -1.76 -10.95 -8.20
CA ILE A 75 -0.99 -9.71 -8.26
C ILE A 75 -1.37 -8.99 -9.55
N LEU A 76 -2.00 -7.81 -9.44
CA LEU A 76 -2.46 -7.00 -10.57
C LEU A 76 -1.30 -6.19 -11.17
N ASP A 77 -0.28 -6.90 -11.61
CA ASP A 77 0.98 -6.40 -12.16
C ASP A 77 1.68 -7.52 -12.96
N THR A 78 2.87 -7.24 -13.53
CA THR A 78 3.73 -8.21 -14.19
C THR A 78 4.82 -8.76 -13.25
N SER A 79 5.23 -10.02 -13.47
CA SER A 79 6.33 -10.63 -12.71
C SER A 79 7.69 -9.94 -12.93
N ALA A 80 7.88 -9.22 -14.00
CA ALA A 80 9.10 -8.47 -14.30
C ALA A 80 9.45 -7.45 -13.21
N VAL A 81 8.44 -6.87 -12.53
CA VAL A 81 8.63 -5.87 -11.48
C VAL A 81 9.37 -6.40 -10.25
N VAL A 82 9.32 -7.70 -9.99
CA VAL A 82 10.00 -8.33 -8.84
C VAL A 82 11.25 -9.11 -9.24
N LYS A 83 11.38 -9.51 -10.51
CA LYS A 83 12.55 -10.24 -11.03
C LYS A 83 13.75 -9.32 -11.27
N ASN A 84 13.53 -8.10 -11.72
CA ASN A 84 14.61 -7.16 -12.07
C ASN A 84 15.04 -6.33 -10.85
N ARG A 85 16.16 -6.73 -10.22
CA ARG A 85 16.72 -6.01 -9.04
C ARG A 85 17.15 -4.57 -9.35
N ALA A 86 17.54 -4.27 -10.57
CA ALA A 86 17.95 -2.90 -10.98
C ALA A 86 16.74 -1.96 -11.09
N MET A 87 15.54 -2.52 -11.27
CA MET A 87 14.28 -1.78 -11.33
C MET A 87 13.42 -1.97 -10.06
N PHE A 88 14.05 -2.38 -8.94
CA PHE A 88 13.35 -2.63 -7.69
C PHE A 88 12.75 -1.33 -7.15
N SER A 89 11.53 -1.07 -7.58
CA SER A 89 10.75 0.12 -7.26
C SER A 89 9.93 -0.09 -5.99
N ALA A 90 9.35 0.99 -5.46
CA ALA A 90 8.34 0.89 -4.39
C ALA A 90 7.19 -0.08 -4.75
N ARG A 91 6.91 -0.25 -6.05
CA ARG A 91 5.92 -1.20 -6.57
C ARG A 91 6.36 -2.65 -6.29
N GLY A 92 7.59 -3.01 -6.62
CA GLY A 92 8.16 -4.32 -6.31
C GLY A 92 8.24 -4.58 -4.80
N ALA A 93 8.64 -3.58 -4.01
CA ALA A 93 8.69 -3.68 -2.55
C ALA A 93 7.29 -3.90 -1.96
N GLY A 94 6.27 -3.21 -2.44
CA GLY A 94 4.87 -3.41 -2.04
C GLY A 94 4.38 -4.81 -2.36
N ILE A 95 4.58 -5.29 -3.60
CA ILE A 95 4.19 -6.64 -4.01
C ILE A 95 4.85 -7.69 -3.12
N LEU A 96 6.16 -7.60 -2.86
CA LEU A 96 6.86 -8.55 -2.00
C LEU A 96 6.37 -8.46 -0.55
N GLY A 97 6.12 -7.26 -0.03
CA GLY A 97 5.60 -7.06 1.31
C GLY A 97 4.23 -7.72 1.51
N PHE A 98 3.30 -7.50 0.60
CA PHE A 98 1.96 -8.10 0.68
C PHE A 98 1.95 -9.59 0.30
N SER A 99 2.95 -10.08 -0.43
CA SER A 99 3.07 -11.52 -0.75
C SER A 99 3.27 -12.41 0.48
N MET A 100 3.61 -11.86 1.65
CA MET A 100 3.67 -12.64 2.90
C MET A 100 2.30 -13.19 3.33
N PHE A 101 1.21 -12.62 2.83
CA PHE A 101 -0.17 -13.07 3.08
C PHE A 101 -0.67 -14.11 2.08
N ALA A 102 0.16 -14.46 1.10
CA ALA A 102 -0.15 -15.42 0.07
C ALA A 102 0.38 -16.83 0.39
N ARG A 103 -0.36 -17.87 -0.01
CA ARG A 103 0.10 -19.28 -0.04
C ARG A 103 0.37 -19.77 -1.46
N ASP A 104 -0.24 -19.15 -2.45
CA ASP A 104 -0.05 -19.37 -3.88
C ASP A 104 -0.23 -18.04 -4.60
N ARG A 105 0.42 -17.84 -5.77
CA ARG A 105 0.43 -16.54 -6.43
C ARG A 105 0.42 -16.67 -7.95
N VAL A 106 -0.34 -15.77 -8.58
CA VAL A 106 -0.30 -15.53 -10.03
C VAL A 106 -0.17 -14.04 -10.30
N PHE A 107 0.50 -13.67 -11.37
CA PHE A 107 0.52 -12.30 -11.90
C PHE A 107 -0.54 -12.20 -12.99
N ALA A 108 -1.36 -11.15 -12.93
CA ALA A 108 -2.43 -10.94 -13.89
C ALA A 108 -1.95 -10.43 -15.25
N LEU A 109 -0.72 -9.89 -15.31
CA LEU A 109 -0.13 -9.37 -16.53
C LEU A 109 1.14 -10.12 -16.90
N ASP A 110 1.34 -10.31 -18.20
CA ASP A 110 2.55 -10.87 -18.78
C ASP A 110 3.71 -9.83 -18.81
N GLU A 111 4.82 -10.18 -19.47
CA GLU A 111 5.99 -9.31 -19.59
C GLU A 111 5.76 -8.11 -20.51
N HIS A 112 4.74 -8.15 -21.36
CA HIS A 112 4.31 -7.08 -22.27
C HIS A 112 3.22 -6.19 -21.66
N MET A 113 2.87 -6.40 -20.39
CA MET A 113 1.78 -5.70 -19.69
C MET A 113 0.39 -6.01 -20.25
N GLU A 114 0.24 -7.12 -20.96
CA GLU A 114 -1.03 -7.64 -21.43
C GLU A 114 -1.63 -8.63 -20.42
N LEU A 115 -2.95 -8.77 -20.46
CA LEU A 115 -3.67 -9.66 -19.53
C LEU A 115 -3.33 -11.13 -19.79
N ASP A 116 -2.75 -11.82 -18.81
CA ASP A 116 -2.51 -13.27 -18.84
C ASP A 116 -3.81 -14.03 -18.51
N ARG A 117 -4.70 -14.11 -19.52
CA ARG A 117 -6.00 -14.74 -19.38
C ARG A 117 -5.89 -16.21 -19.02
N GLU A 118 -5.01 -16.97 -19.70
CA GLU A 118 -4.86 -18.41 -19.48
C GLU A 118 -4.35 -18.70 -18.06
N GLY A 119 -3.36 -17.93 -17.59
CA GLY A 119 -2.84 -18.04 -16.23
C GLY A 119 -3.90 -17.72 -15.19
N LEU A 120 -4.70 -16.67 -15.41
CA LEU A 120 -5.81 -16.29 -14.51
C LEU A 120 -6.89 -17.37 -14.47
N GLU A 121 -7.34 -17.90 -15.61
CA GLU A 121 -8.37 -18.96 -15.68
C GLU A 121 -7.90 -20.24 -14.97
N ALA A 122 -6.66 -20.65 -15.21
CA ALA A 122 -6.06 -21.81 -14.55
C ALA A 122 -5.97 -21.63 -13.03
N PHE A 123 -5.59 -20.42 -12.59
CA PHE A 123 -5.50 -20.07 -11.17
C PHE A 123 -6.88 -20.06 -10.50
N LEU A 124 -7.87 -19.42 -11.12
CA LEU A 124 -9.23 -19.36 -10.60
C LEU A 124 -9.87 -20.74 -10.51
N LYS A 125 -9.67 -21.59 -11.52
CA LYS A 125 -10.12 -22.98 -11.50
C LYS A 125 -9.47 -23.80 -10.38
N LYS A 126 -8.15 -23.61 -10.16
CA LYS A 126 -7.41 -24.29 -9.08
C LYS A 126 -7.92 -23.93 -7.70
N HIS A 127 -8.39 -22.69 -7.53
CA HIS A 127 -8.84 -22.11 -6.25
C HIS A 127 -10.36 -21.84 -6.23
N GLU A 128 -11.12 -22.64 -7.00
CA GLU A 128 -12.58 -22.50 -7.06
C GLU A 128 -13.21 -22.61 -5.66
N GLY A 129 -14.11 -21.68 -5.34
CA GLY A 129 -14.80 -21.64 -4.05
C GLY A 129 -13.99 -21.04 -2.88
N GLU A 130 -12.72 -20.68 -3.11
CA GLU A 130 -11.89 -20.04 -2.07
C GLU A 130 -11.98 -18.51 -2.12
N ASP A 131 -11.70 -17.86 -1.00
CA ASP A 131 -11.46 -16.41 -1.00
C ASP A 131 -10.09 -16.12 -1.59
N ILE A 132 -10.01 -15.07 -2.41
CA ILE A 132 -8.78 -14.68 -3.14
C ILE A 132 -8.34 -13.30 -2.68
N PHE A 133 -7.08 -13.18 -2.33
CA PHE A 133 -6.45 -11.89 -2.08
C PHE A 133 -5.98 -11.26 -3.40
N LEU A 134 -6.37 -10.02 -3.68
CA LEU A 134 -5.85 -9.26 -4.81
C LEU A 134 -5.03 -8.08 -4.33
N PHE A 135 -3.90 -7.84 -4.96
CA PHE A 135 -3.05 -6.69 -4.65
C PHE A 135 -2.55 -6.01 -5.92
N GLY A 136 -2.58 -4.67 -5.92
CA GLY A 136 -2.03 -3.87 -7.01
C GLY A 136 -1.98 -2.38 -6.70
N PHE A 137 -1.40 -1.62 -7.61
CA PHE A 137 -1.38 -0.16 -7.52
C PHE A 137 -2.52 0.43 -8.33
N THR A 138 -3.22 1.43 -7.80
CA THR A 138 -4.44 2.01 -8.36
C THR A 138 -4.33 2.29 -9.85
N PHE A 139 -3.26 2.99 -10.28
CA PHE A 139 -3.05 3.32 -11.70
C PHE A 139 -2.81 2.08 -12.57
N MET A 140 -2.12 1.04 -12.05
CA MET A 140 -1.87 -0.23 -12.75
C MET A 140 -3.16 -1.01 -12.96
N ILE A 141 -3.97 -1.10 -11.90
CA ILE A 141 -5.27 -1.75 -11.95
C ILE A 141 -6.16 -1.08 -13.01
N TRP A 142 -6.21 0.25 -12.99
CA TRP A 142 -7.04 0.99 -13.94
C TRP A 142 -6.60 0.80 -15.38
N GLN A 143 -5.33 1.07 -15.65
CA GLN A 143 -4.78 1.12 -17.01
C GLN A 143 -4.60 -0.26 -17.65
N HIS A 144 -4.17 -1.27 -16.87
CA HIS A 144 -3.73 -2.55 -17.42
C HIS A 144 -4.65 -3.73 -17.06
N PHE A 145 -5.50 -3.59 -16.04
CA PHE A 145 -6.44 -4.65 -15.69
C PHE A 145 -7.86 -4.27 -16.10
N VAL A 146 -8.44 -3.23 -15.53
CA VAL A 146 -9.83 -2.83 -15.82
C VAL A 146 -10.00 -2.47 -17.30
N ALA A 147 -9.11 -1.66 -17.87
CA ALA A 147 -9.18 -1.28 -19.29
C ALA A 147 -9.14 -2.52 -20.20
N ARG A 148 -8.25 -3.48 -19.92
CA ARG A 148 -8.14 -4.71 -20.70
C ARG A 148 -9.34 -5.65 -20.56
N LEU A 149 -9.92 -5.77 -19.36
CA LEU A 149 -11.15 -6.51 -19.17
C LEU A 149 -12.28 -5.96 -20.05
N ARG A 150 -12.40 -4.62 -20.11
CA ARG A 150 -13.41 -3.93 -20.95
C ARG A 150 -13.15 -4.13 -22.43
N GLU A 151 -11.92 -3.94 -22.89
CA GLU A 151 -11.54 -4.08 -24.30
C GLU A 151 -11.75 -5.49 -24.83
N THR A 152 -11.42 -6.51 -24.03
CA THR A 152 -11.50 -7.90 -24.43
C THR A 152 -12.84 -8.56 -24.17
N GLY A 153 -13.71 -7.93 -23.38
CA GLY A 153 -14.97 -8.53 -22.91
C GLY A 153 -14.75 -9.76 -22.01
N TYR A 154 -13.56 -9.90 -21.43
CA TYR A 154 -13.28 -10.98 -20.48
C TYR A 154 -13.75 -10.60 -19.08
N HIS A 155 -14.59 -11.42 -18.48
CA HIS A 155 -15.20 -11.22 -17.17
C HIS A 155 -14.84 -12.35 -16.20
N PRO A 156 -13.63 -12.33 -15.57
CA PRO A 156 -13.28 -13.33 -14.55
C PRO A 156 -14.20 -13.15 -13.33
N ASP A 157 -14.65 -14.27 -12.74
CA ASP A 157 -15.39 -14.20 -11.48
C ASP A 157 -14.44 -14.00 -10.29
N LEU A 158 -14.36 -12.76 -9.83
CA LEU A 158 -13.62 -12.36 -8.65
C LEU A 158 -14.54 -11.93 -7.50
N SER A 159 -15.79 -12.38 -7.49
CA SER A 159 -16.79 -12.02 -6.47
C SER A 159 -16.36 -12.39 -5.03
N ARG A 160 -15.53 -13.44 -4.89
CA ARG A 160 -14.91 -13.84 -3.61
C ARG A 160 -13.57 -13.15 -3.34
N GLY A 161 -13.19 -12.19 -4.16
CA GLY A 161 -11.95 -11.43 -4.03
C GLY A 161 -11.99 -10.38 -2.91
N VAL A 162 -10.84 -10.15 -2.27
CA VAL A 162 -10.55 -8.97 -1.44
C VAL A 162 -9.39 -8.23 -2.08
N LEU A 163 -9.66 -7.06 -2.64
CA LEU A 163 -8.65 -6.21 -3.26
C LEU A 163 -8.13 -5.19 -2.26
N VAL A 164 -6.82 -5.17 -2.07
CA VAL A 164 -6.10 -4.09 -1.40
C VAL A 164 -5.27 -3.36 -2.44
N HIS A 165 -5.47 -2.05 -2.56
CA HIS A 165 -4.76 -1.24 -3.53
C HIS A 165 -4.28 0.10 -2.94
N GLY A 166 -3.30 0.73 -3.56
CA GLY A 166 -2.79 2.01 -3.09
C GLY A 166 -1.91 2.71 -4.13
N GLY A 167 -1.15 3.72 -3.70
CA GLY A 167 -0.17 4.42 -4.54
C GLY A 167 -0.75 5.49 -5.46
N GLY A 168 -2.05 5.75 -5.42
CA GLY A 168 -2.70 6.84 -6.16
C GLY A 168 -2.59 6.74 -7.69
N TRP A 169 -2.94 7.83 -8.36
CA TRP A 169 -3.01 7.92 -9.82
C TRP A 169 -1.68 8.30 -10.48
N LYS A 170 -0.73 8.88 -9.73
CA LYS A 170 0.62 9.25 -10.22
C LYS A 170 0.59 10.03 -11.54
N LYS A 171 1.20 9.46 -12.60
CA LYS A 171 1.26 10.07 -13.94
C LYS A 171 -0.09 10.07 -14.67
N LEU A 172 -1.09 9.37 -14.15
CA LEU A 172 -2.45 9.34 -14.69
C LEU A 172 -3.39 10.29 -13.94
N ALA A 173 -2.87 11.36 -13.31
CA ALA A 173 -3.69 12.33 -12.59
C ALA A 173 -4.82 12.92 -13.46
N ASP A 174 -4.56 13.15 -14.76
CA ASP A 174 -5.55 13.64 -15.71
C ASP A 174 -6.67 12.63 -16.03
N GLN A 175 -6.45 11.34 -15.72
CA GLN A 175 -7.43 10.26 -15.88
C GLN A 175 -8.06 9.86 -14.55
N GLN A 176 -7.77 10.59 -13.47
CA GLN A 176 -8.29 10.29 -12.15
C GLN A 176 -9.83 10.31 -12.18
N ILE A 177 -10.38 9.21 -11.71
CA ILE A 177 -11.82 9.03 -11.48
C ILE A 177 -12.10 9.02 -9.98
N SER A 178 -13.37 9.15 -9.61
CA SER A 178 -13.75 9.03 -8.20
C SER A 178 -13.56 7.59 -7.69
N THR A 179 -13.42 7.45 -6.38
CA THR A 179 -13.32 6.15 -5.71
C THR A 179 -14.56 5.28 -6.00
N GLU A 180 -15.74 5.89 -6.01
CA GLU A 180 -17.01 5.21 -6.30
C GLU A 180 -17.01 4.64 -7.72
N ARG A 181 -16.55 5.44 -8.70
CA ARG A 181 -16.47 4.99 -10.10
C ARG A 181 -15.45 3.86 -10.25
N PHE A 182 -14.30 3.94 -9.59
CA PHE A 182 -13.29 2.88 -9.58
C PHE A 182 -13.86 1.55 -9.03
N LYS A 183 -14.55 1.61 -7.89
CA LYS A 183 -15.18 0.43 -7.26
C LYS A 183 -16.32 -0.11 -8.11
N GLN A 184 -17.11 0.77 -8.75
CA GLN A 184 -18.18 0.36 -9.68
C GLN A 184 -17.64 -0.40 -10.88
N GLU A 185 -16.58 0.09 -11.52
CA GLU A 185 -15.95 -0.57 -12.67
C GLU A 185 -15.43 -1.97 -12.32
N LEU A 186 -14.79 -2.13 -11.17
CA LEU A 186 -14.33 -3.44 -10.69
C LEU A 186 -15.51 -4.40 -10.44
N ARG A 187 -16.62 -3.91 -9.91
CA ARG A 187 -17.83 -4.71 -9.71
C ARG A 187 -18.42 -5.15 -11.05
N GLU A 188 -18.53 -4.24 -12.02
CA GLU A 188 -19.12 -4.50 -13.33
C GLU A 188 -18.25 -5.42 -14.19
N THR A 189 -16.93 -5.27 -14.14
CA THR A 189 -15.99 -6.03 -14.99
C THR A 189 -15.62 -7.40 -14.44
N CYS A 190 -15.55 -7.57 -13.12
CA CYS A 190 -15.07 -8.83 -12.53
C CYS A 190 -15.75 -9.23 -11.21
N GLY A 191 -16.86 -8.58 -10.82
CA GLY A 191 -17.64 -8.95 -9.63
C GLY A 191 -17.01 -8.54 -8.28
N LEU A 192 -15.86 -7.82 -8.27
CA LEU A 192 -15.20 -7.38 -7.04
C LEU A 192 -16.05 -6.36 -6.27
N THR A 193 -16.38 -6.67 -5.02
CA THR A 193 -17.14 -5.80 -4.11
C THR A 193 -16.34 -5.40 -2.87
N ARG A 194 -15.40 -6.24 -2.42
CA ARG A 194 -14.50 -5.97 -1.28
C ARG A 194 -13.23 -5.29 -1.78
N VAL A 195 -13.28 -3.95 -1.91
CA VAL A 195 -12.20 -3.13 -2.46
C VAL A 195 -11.77 -2.10 -1.44
N HIS A 196 -10.53 -2.16 -1.00
CA HIS A 196 -9.96 -1.32 0.06
C HIS A 196 -8.73 -0.59 -0.45
N ASN A 197 -8.78 0.73 -0.43
CA ASN A 197 -7.60 1.56 -0.62
C ASN A 197 -6.74 1.55 0.66
N TYR A 198 -5.44 1.70 0.52
CA TYR A 198 -4.57 1.98 1.67
C TYR A 198 -3.63 3.15 1.38
N TYR A 199 -3.34 3.89 2.43
CA TYR A 199 -2.26 4.86 2.44
C TYR A 199 -1.12 4.35 3.31
N GLY A 200 0.11 4.52 2.85
CA GLY A 200 1.32 4.17 3.59
C GLY A 200 2.49 5.00 3.11
N MET A 201 3.41 5.27 4.02
CA MET A 201 4.64 5.99 3.75
C MET A 201 5.82 5.26 4.38
N VAL A 202 7.00 5.34 3.76
CA VAL A 202 8.18 4.63 4.23
C VAL A 202 8.61 5.11 5.62
N GLU A 203 8.37 6.37 5.95
CA GLU A 203 8.63 6.99 7.24
C GLU A 203 7.77 6.41 8.38
N GLN A 204 6.68 5.73 8.02
CA GLN A 204 5.77 5.02 8.94
C GLN A 204 5.69 3.53 8.60
N THR A 205 6.82 2.91 8.24
CA THR A 205 6.89 1.52 7.78
C THR A 205 6.20 0.56 8.76
N GLY A 206 5.39 -0.34 8.21
CA GLY A 206 4.57 -1.29 8.96
C GLY A 206 3.20 -0.74 9.35
N THR A 207 3.03 0.58 9.41
CA THR A 207 1.74 1.21 9.59
C THR A 207 1.15 1.55 8.23
N ILE A 208 -0.03 1.02 7.95
CA ILE A 208 -0.85 1.40 6.80
C ILE A 208 -2.22 1.84 7.29
N TYR A 209 -2.79 2.81 6.62
CA TYR A 209 -4.11 3.37 6.90
C TYR A 209 -5.08 2.75 5.90
N MET A 210 -5.93 1.85 6.37
CA MET A 210 -6.85 1.10 5.52
C MET A 210 -8.18 1.82 5.37
N GLU A 211 -8.70 1.80 4.16
CA GLU A 211 -10.03 2.31 3.85
C GLU A 211 -11.11 1.35 4.35
N CYS A 212 -12.06 1.88 5.13
CA CYS A 212 -13.26 1.14 5.54
C CYS A 212 -14.32 1.11 4.42
N GLU A 213 -15.43 0.43 4.68
CA GLU A 213 -16.57 0.33 3.76
C GLU A 213 -17.23 1.68 3.43
N HIS A 214 -17.06 2.69 4.31
CA HIS A 214 -17.56 4.05 4.11
C HIS A 214 -16.59 4.96 3.35
N GLY A 215 -15.45 4.45 2.86
CA GLY A 215 -14.47 5.21 2.09
C GLY A 215 -13.51 6.08 2.91
N HIS A 216 -13.43 5.86 4.23
CA HIS A 216 -12.52 6.62 5.11
C HIS A 216 -11.28 5.80 5.48
N LEU A 217 -10.12 6.44 5.44
CA LEU A 217 -8.87 5.86 5.93
C LEU A 217 -8.82 5.93 7.47
N HIS A 218 -8.46 4.81 8.09
CA HIS A 218 -8.37 4.70 9.54
C HIS A 218 -6.94 4.50 10.01
N ALA A 219 -6.54 5.27 11.03
CA ALA A 219 -5.30 5.04 11.76
C ALA A 219 -5.45 3.77 12.64
N PRO A 220 -4.46 2.87 12.65
CA PRO A 220 -4.46 1.74 13.57
C PRO A 220 -4.16 2.19 15.01
N VAL A 221 -4.47 1.35 16.00
CA VAL A 221 -4.41 1.68 17.44
C VAL A 221 -3.04 2.12 17.99
N TRP A 222 -1.96 1.96 17.25
CA TRP A 222 -0.58 2.39 17.61
C TRP A 222 -0.12 3.63 16.85
N SER A 223 -1.00 4.25 16.09
CA SER A 223 -0.73 5.45 15.30
C SER A 223 -1.91 6.40 15.39
N ASP A 224 -1.64 7.67 15.22
CA ASP A 224 -2.66 8.72 15.20
C ASP A 224 -2.35 9.74 14.11
N VAL A 225 -3.37 10.49 13.70
CA VAL A 225 -3.29 11.52 12.67
C VAL A 225 -3.85 12.82 13.21
N THR A 226 -3.05 13.86 13.15
CA THR A 226 -3.47 15.24 13.45
C THR A 226 -3.42 16.05 12.16
N ILE A 227 -4.50 16.75 11.84
CA ILE A 227 -4.51 17.70 10.71
C ILE A 227 -4.13 19.07 11.21
N ARG A 228 -3.16 19.71 10.54
CA ARG A 228 -2.64 21.02 10.91
C ARG A 228 -2.85 22.05 9.83
N ARG A 229 -3.20 23.26 10.22
CA ARG A 229 -3.27 24.39 9.29
C ARG A 229 -1.88 24.71 8.73
N ALA A 230 -1.80 24.91 7.43
CA ALA A 230 -0.52 25.21 6.78
C ALA A 230 0.07 26.58 7.19
N ALA A 231 -0.76 27.51 7.68
CA ALA A 231 -0.36 28.87 8.02
C ALA A 231 0.47 28.96 9.30
N ASP A 232 0.10 28.17 10.33
CA ASP A 232 0.65 28.32 11.69
C ASP A 232 0.86 26.99 12.42
N PHE A 233 0.59 25.86 11.74
CA PHE A 233 0.64 24.51 12.28
C PHE A 233 -0.29 24.24 13.47
N SER A 234 -1.24 25.13 13.74
CA SER A 234 -2.30 24.86 14.71
C SER A 234 -3.18 23.68 14.26
N VAL A 235 -3.85 23.02 15.20
CA VAL A 235 -4.75 21.90 14.90
C VAL A 235 -5.96 22.41 14.12
N ALA A 236 -6.24 21.77 12.99
CA ALA A 236 -7.39 22.09 12.15
C ALA A 236 -8.68 21.52 12.76
N GLY A 237 -9.80 22.19 12.49
CA GLY A 237 -11.12 21.69 12.85
C GLY A 237 -11.59 20.53 11.97
N VAL A 238 -12.64 19.83 12.42
CA VAL A 238 -13.27 18.75 11.64
C VAL A 238 -13.81 19.33 10.31
N GLY A 239 -13.48 18.68 9.20
CA GLY A 239 -13.85 19.12 7.85
C GLY A 239 -12.92 20.17 7.24
N GLU A 240 -11.92 20.66 7.98
CA GLU A 240 -10.93 21.60 7.49
C GLU A 240 -9.75 20.87 6.84
N THR A 241 -9.36 21.30 5.64
CA THR A 241 -8.20 20.77 4.91
C THR A 241 -6.90 21.29 5.48
N GLY A 242 -5.88 20.42 5.65
CA GLY A 242 -4.60 20.83 6.19
C GLY A 242 -3.46 19.85 5.88
N LEU A 243 -2.33 20.05 6.57
CA LEU A 243 -1.17 19.17 6.53
C LEU A 243 -1.39 17.98 7.46
N ILE A 244 -1.02 16.81 7.02
CA ILE A 244 -1.11 15.58 7.81
C ILE A 244 0.14 15.48 8.70
N GLN A 245 -0.05 15.47 10.01
CA GLN A 245 0.94 14.98 10.98
C GLN A 245 0.59 13.55 11.33
N VAL A 246 1.57 12.66 11.24
CA VAL A 246 1.44 11.25 11.65
C VAL A 246 2.26 11.01 12.91
N SER A 247 1.65 10.42 13.90
CA SER A 247 2.30 10.00 15.14
C SER A 247 2.21 8.49 15.30
N SER A 248 3.34 7.82 15.57
CA SER A 248 3.37 6.37 15.79
C SER A 248 4.28 6.01 16.96
N VAL A 249 3.86 5.04 17.75
CA VAL A 249 4.65 4.46 18.84
C VAL A 249 5.47 3.25 18.40
N LEU A 250 5.39 2.85 17.12
CA LEU A 250 6.12 1.69 16.60
C LEU A 250 7.60 1.93 16.36
N PRO A 251 8.02 3.03 15.72
CA PRO A 251 9.44 3.28 15.48
C PRO A 251 10.20 3.46 16.77
N ARG A 252 11.28 2.70 16.95
CA ARG A 252 12.23 2.84 18.06
C ARG A 252 13.62 3.23 17.58
N SER A 253 13.98 2.83 16.38
CA SER A 253 15.27 3.11 15.76
C SER A 253 15.33 4.40 14.94
N TYR A 254 14.19 5.08 14.76
CA TYR A 254 14.07 6.36 14.06
C TYR A 254 12.85 7.16 14.58
N PRO A 255 12.74 8.48 14.31
CA PRO A 255 11.61 9.30 14.77
C PRO A 255 10.25 8.82 14.22
N GLY A 256 9.26 8.67 15.09
CA GLY A 256 7.90 8.20 14.77
C GLY A 256 6.84 9.29 14.62
N HIS A 257 7.20 10.56 14.75
CA HIS A 257 6.30 11.72 14.66
C HIS A 257 6.73 12.60 13.50
N VAL A 258 5.95 12.63 12.43
CA VAL A 258 6.26 13.31 11.15
C VAL A 258 5.07 14.10 10.63
#